data_f311448d9fd444f768c4250130197bf4
#
_entry.id   f311448d9fd444f768c4250130197bf4
#
_cell.length_a   1.000
_cell.length_b   1.000
_cell.length_c   1.000
_cell.angle_alpha   90.00
_cell.angle_beta   90.00
_cell.angle_gamma   90.00
#
_symmetry.space_group_name_H-M   'P 1'
#
loop_
_entity.id
_entity.type
_entity.pdbx_description
1 polymer ?
#
loop_
_entity_poly.entity_id
_entity_poly.type
_entity_poly.pdbx_seq_one_letter_code
_entity_poly.pdbx_strand_id
1 'polypeptide(L)' 'MRLKKIRNYLDKQGWKYSYTEEEGLGSIDFEHRGLSYHIWDFEDGGYGAETNVRTVGRQEDILGDYEEEIIEILKTW' A
#
# COMPACT_ATOMS: atom_id res chain seq x y z
N MET A 1 11.85 8.39 -2.84
CA MET A 1 10.75 8.06 -1.92
C MET A 1 9.76 7.14 -2.62
N ARG A 2 9.44 6.04 -1.98
CA ARG A 2 8.56 5.02 -2.56
C ARG A 2 7.13 5.23 -2.09
N LEU A 3 6.17 4.67 -2.83
CA LEU A 3 4.75 4.70 -2.48
C LEU A 3 4.20 6.12 -2.26
N LYS A 4 4.74 7.08 -2.99
CA LYS A 4 4.42 8.49 -2.80
C LYS A 4 2.94 8.82 -3.03
N LYS A 5 2.35 8.27 -4.07
CA LYS A 5 0.93 8.52 -4.38
C LYS A 5 0.01 7.97 -3.31
N ILE A 6 0.32 6.76 -2.83
CA ILE A 6 -0.46 6.13 -1.77
C ILE A 6 -0.32 6.94 -0.48
N ARG A 7 0.90 7.34 -0.13
CA ARG A 7 1.13 8.14 1.06
C ARG A 7 0.37 9.47 1.01
N ASN A 8 0.40 10.14 -0.15
CA ASN A 8 -0.35 11.37 -0.33
C ASN A 8 -1.86 11.16 -0.14
N TYR A 9 -2.37 10.05 -0.65
CA TYR A 9 -3.79 9.72 -0.48
C TYR A 9 -4.13 9.52 0.99
N LEU A 10 -3.32 8.74 1.72
CA LEU A 10 -3.54 8.50 3.15
C LEU A 10 -3.47 9.80 3.95
N ASP A 11 -2.53 10.68 3.62
CA ASP A 11 -2.41 12.00 4.26
C ASP A 11 -3.67 12.83 4.04
N LYS A 12 -4.20 12.83 2.82
CA LYS A 12 -5.42 13.58 2.50
C LYS A 12 -6.64 13.06 3.26
N GLN A 13 -6.70 11.76 3.48
CA GLN A 13 -7.78 11.15 4.24
C GLN A 13 -7.64 11.35 5.75
N GLY A 14 -6.47 11.80 6.19
CA GLY A 14 -6.17 11.94 7.61
C GLY A 14 -5.97 10.60 8.31
N TRP A 15 -5.67 9.54 7.54
CA TRP A 15 -5.41 8.22 8.11
C TRP A 15 -3.96 8.12 8.53
N LYS A 16 -3.73 7.67 9.75
CA LYS A 16 -2.38 7.49 10.27
C LYS A 16 -1.77 6.22 9.72
N TYR A 17 -0.49 6.29 9.40
CA TYR A 17 0.25 5.13 8.90
C TYR A 17 1.72 5.23 9.30
N SER A 18 2.41 4.11 9.26
CA SER A 18 3.86 4.05 9.42
C SER A 18 4.48 3.78 8.06
N TYR A 19 5.57 4.47 7.76
CA TYR A 19 6.30 4.28 6.51
C TYR A 19 7.75 3.98 6.81
N THR A 20 8.29 2.93 6.19
CA THR A 20 9.70 2.58 6.30
C THR A 20 10.27 2.29 4.92
N GLU A 21 11.57 2.49 4.74
CA GLU A 21 12.29 2.14 3.54
C GLU A 21 13.46 1.24 3.90
N GLU A 22 13.63 0.14 3.17
CA GLU A 22 14.74 -0.77 3.33
C GLU A 22 15.24 -1.18 1.95
N GLU A 23 16.53 -0.99 1.71
CA GLU A 23 17.15 -1.36 0.44
C GLU A 23 16.43 -0.80 -0.79
N GLY A 24 15.92 0.42 -0.67
CA GLY A 24 15.22 1.10 -1.75
C GLY A 24 13.78 0.68 -1.94
N LEU A 25 13.25 -0.18 -1.08
CA LEU A 25 11.85 -0.61 -1.12
C LEU A 25 11.07 0.04 0.01
N GLY A 26 9.81 0.38 -0.24
CA GLY A 26 8.96 1.04 0.73
C GLY A 26 7.94 0.10 1.36
N SER A 27 7.56 0.40 2.60
CA SER A 27 6.58 -0.37 3.35
C SER A 27 5.68 0.57 4.13
N ILE A 28 4.36 0.39 3.97
CA ILE A 28 3.35 1.16 4.70
C ILE A 28 2.54 0.18 5.54
N ASP A 29 2.36 0.53 6.81
CA ASP A 29 1.47 -0.21 7.72
C ASP A 29 0.46 0.76 8.29
N PHE A 30 -0.81 0.40 8.27
CA PHE A 30 -1.86 1.23 8.85
C PHE A 30 -3.04 0.40 9.32
N GLU A 31 -3.86 1.01 10.17
CA GLU A 31 -5.08 0.40 10.69
C GLU A 31 -6.28 1.15 10.19
N HIS A 32 -7.33 0.44 9.83
CA HIS A 32 -8.59 1.04 9.40
C HIS A 32 -9.75 0.16 9.89
N ARG A 33 -10.65 0.76 10.67
CA ARG A 33 -11.81 0.07 11.25
C ARG A 33 -11.43 -1.19 12.04
N GLY A 34 -10.32 -1.12 12.78
CA GLY A 34 -9.86 -2.22 13.61
C GLY A 34 -9.10 -3.32 12.89
N LEU A 35 -8.89 -3.17 11.59
CA LEU A 35 -8.11 -4.14 10.82
C LEU A 35 -6.78 -3.54 10.43
N SER A 36 -5.73 -4.36 10.46
CA SER A 36 -4.37 -3.95 10.10
C SER A 36 -4.10 -4.25 8.64
N TYR A 37 -3.56 -3.27 7.93
CA TYR A 37 -3.25 -3.38 6.51
C TYR A 37 -1.79 -3.07 6.27
N HIS A 38 -1.23 -3.70 5.25
CA HIS A 38 0.16 -3.60 4.88
C HIS A 38 0.29 -3.43 3.36
N ILE A 39 1.17 -2.53 2.94
CA ILE A 39 1.49 -2.32 1.53
C ILE A 39 3.01 -2.28 1.43
N TRP A 40 3.59 -3.24 0.72
CA TRP A 40 5.02 -3.34 0.55
C TRP A 40 5.34 -3.42 -0.93
N ASP A 41 6.03 -2.41 -1.47
CA ASP A 41 6.41 -2.47 -2.87
C ASP A 41 7.67 -3.33 -3.05
N PHE A 42 7.77 -3.93 -4.22
CA PHE A 42 8.91 -4.80 -4.53
C PHE A 42 9.35 -4.61 -5.98
N GLU A 43 10.56 -5.04 -6.24
CA GLU A 43 11.16 -5.01 -7.55
C GLU A 43 11.89 -6.33 -7.78
N ASP A 44 11.17 -7.32 -8.32
CA ASP A 44 11.70 -8.65 -8.55
C ASP A 44 11.19 -9.13 -9.90
N GLY A 45 11.95 -8.83 -10.95
CA GLY A 45 11.53 -9.09 -12.32
C GLY A 45 10.44 -8.16 -12.81
N GLY A 46 10.18 -7.06 -12.08
CA GLY A 46 9.16 -6.08 -12.38
C GLY A 46 8.76 -5.33 -11.12
N TYR A 47 7.97 -4.28 -11.29
CA TYR A 47 7.50 -3.46 -10.16
C TYR A 47 6.12 -3.93 -9.72
N GLY A 48 5.90 -3.94 -8.43
CA GLY A 48 4.61 -4.32 -7.86
C GLY A 48 4.55 -4.05 -6.37
N ALA A 49 3.44 -4.39 -5.76
CA ALA A 49 3.27 -4.30 -4.33
C ALA A 49 2.53 -5.52 -3.79
N GLU A 50 2.97 -6.00 -2.63
CA GLU A 50 2.27 -7.03 -1.90
C GLU A 50 1.40 -6.35 -0.85
N THR A 51 0.12 -6.68 -0.82
CA THR A 51 -0.81 -6.00 0.07
C THR A 51 -2.03 -6.87 0.38
N ASN A 52 -2.69 -6.58 1.50
CA ASN A 52 -3.93 -7.25 1.91
C ASN A 52 -5.15 -6.32 1.82
N VAL A 53 -5.05 -5.22 1.06
CA VAL A 53 -6.16 -4.25 0.98
C VAL A 53 -7.31 -4.72 0.09
N ARG A 54 -7.05 -5.59 -0.89
CA ARG A 54 -8.08 -6.05 -1.82
C ARG A 54 -8.99 -7.10 -1.19
N THR A 55 -8.39 -8.07 -0.50
CA THR A 55 -9.12 -9.18 0.09
C THR A 55 -8.73 -9.33 1.54
N VAL A 56 -9.70 -9.21 2.44
CA VAL A 56 -9.46 -9.30 3.88
C VAL A 56 -8.81 -10.64 4.22
N GLY A 57 -7.72 -10.57 4.99
CA GLY A 57 -6.99 -11.75 5.46
C GLY A 57 -6.11 -12.41 4.42
N ARG A 58 -5.93 -11.79 3.26
CA ARG A 58 -5.14 -12.37 2.18
C ARG A 58 -4.14 -11.38 1.61
N GLN A 59 -2.88 -11.77 1.55
CA GLN A 59 -1.84 -11.01 0.87
C GLN A 59 -1.87 -11.34 -0.61
N GLU A 60 -1.82 -10.31 -1.45
CA GLU A 60 -1.83 -10.45 -2.91
C GLU A 60 -0.78 -9.53 -3.53
N ASP A 61 -0.22 -9.97 -4.65
CA ASP A 61 0.70 -9.15 -5.42
C ASP A 61 -0.09 -8.37 -6.48
N ILE A 62 0.10 -7.06 -6.50
CA ILE A 62 -0.48 -6.19 -7.51
C ILE A 62 0.66 -5.68 -8.38
N LEU A 63 0.63 -6.00 -9.65
CA LEU A 63 1.69 -5.63 -10.60
C LEU A 63 1.27 -4.43 -11.43
N GLY A 64 2.24 -3.85 -12.15
CA GLY A 64 1.99 -2.72 -13.04
C GLY A 64 1.75 -1.44 -12.27
N ASP A 65 0.63 -0.77 -12.52
CA ASP A 65 0.27 0.50 -11.89
C ASP A 65 -0.30 0.27 -10.48
N TYR A 66 0.47 -0.40 -9.64
CA TYR A 66 0.02 -0.84 -8.33
C TYR A 66 -0.45 0.30 -7.43
N GLU A 67 0.18 1.47 -7.48
CA GLU A 67 -0.26 2.60 -6.67
C GLU A 67 -1.66 3.07 -7.04
N GLU A 68 -1.93 3.20 -8.33
CA GLU A 68 -3.26 3.60 -8.81
C GLU A 68 -4.32 2.56 -8.46
N GLU A 69 -4.00 1.28 -8.63
CA GLU A 69 -4.92 0.21 -8.28
C GLU A 69 -5.25 0.19 -6.78
N ILE A 70 -4.23 0.34 -5.95
CA ILE A 70 -4.43 0.37 -4.50
C ILE A 70 -5.28 1.58 -4.10
N ILE A 71 -5.00 2.75 -4.66
CA ILE A 71 -5.78 3.95 -4.37
C ILE A 71 -7.24 3.76 -4.77
N GLU A 72 -7.50 3.15 -5.93
CA GLU A 72 -8.88 2.87 -6.35
C GLU A 72 -9.61 1.96 -5.37
N ILE A 73 -8.91 0.98 -4.81
CA ILE A 73 -9.49 0.12 -3.77
C ILE A 73 -9.81 0.94 -2.52
N LEU A 74 -8.87 1.76 -2.07
CA LEU A 74 -9.06 2.58 -0.87
C LEU A 74 -10.19 3.58 -1.00
N LYS A 75 -10.45 4.06 -2.21
CA LYS A 75 -11.56 4.98 -2.47
C LYS A 75 -12.94 4.36 -2.22
N THR A 76 -13.01 3.04 -2.21
CA THR A 76 -14.26 2.33 -1.95
C THR A 76 -14.54 2.11 -0.47
N TRP A 77 -13.62 2.46 0.39
CA TRP A 77 -13.73 2.25 1.85
C TRP A 77 -14.53 3.31 2.59
#